data_9e4440879da9bd29bdeea5764ea8db5b
#
_entry.id   9e4440879da9bd29bdeea5764ea8db5b
#
_cell.length_a   1.000
_cell.length_b   1.000
_cell.length_c   1.000
_cell.angle_alpha   90.00
_cell.angle_beta   90.00
_cell.angle_gamma   90.00
#
_symmetry.space_group_name_H-M   'P 1'
#
loop_
_entity.id
_entity.type
_entity.pdbx_description
1 polymer ?
#
loop_
_entity_poly.entity_id
_entity_poly.type
_entity_poly.pdbx_seq_one_letter_code
_entity_poly.pdbx_strand_id
1 'polypeptide(L)'
;MHEPEVAWLALEQENAAAFPILRRFSRNERHTASWQDFQLGRPEAEDFIRRWRDDPHTLTPYCLDRRSRSLLFVETAPGVDLCTVHPFFYQAQRLCAIRLHSVPMPVVLAMARDLPATLEQLILIHSTGRCGSTLLTQLLQTQGDMVTVSEPDLYTQLIHLPQQDALELAPVIRAATLFLRASLARNGYMALKMRGVVTYRAAMLAEALPGARSIFMYRHAADVVNSFITTMVPPWQFRLERALGIERLPTRWLMPSQSTLRLAPLLADRSYQATGLVGFFTMAWLSKMEAALAFQEQVGLAATLRYEALRRDPGGTLERLATALGLAGDLQPAALEKALGKDAQQGSSMASRQVRVLDQHDERRLRRLLAHHPRLNQPDVVLPGGLEP
;
A
#
# COMPACT_ATOMS: atom_id res chain seq x y z
N MET A 1 -11.48 21.89 22.52
CA MET A 1 -10.85 20.68 23.06
C MET A 1 -9.36 20.91 23.01
N HIS A 2 -8.72 21.10 24.18
CA HIS A 2 -7.27 21.23 24.27
C HIS A 2 -6.65 19.92 23.79
N GLU A 3 -5.89 19.96 22.70
CA GLU A 3 -4.94 18.89 22.39
C GLU A 3 -4.01 18.78 23.60
N PRO A 4 -3.80 17.60 24.17
CA PRO A 4 -2.76 17.46 25.17
C PRO A 4 -1.43 17.77 24.47
N GLU A 5 -0.79 18.87 24.87
CA GLU A 5 0.61 19.13 24.54
C GLU A 5 1.42 17.93 25.01
N VAL A 6 1.81 17.10 24.07
CA VAL A 6 2.56 15.89 24.39
C VAL A 6 3.99 16.33 24.68
N ALA A 7 4.40 16.15 25.91
CA ALA A 7 5.70 16.59 26.45
C ALA A 7 6.96 16.09 25.70
N TRP A 8 6.79 15.21 24.71
CA TRP A 8 7.87 14.69 23.88
C TRP A 8 8.30 15.61 22.73
N LEU A 9 7.57 16.72 22.48
CA LEU A 9 7.99 17.78 21.54
C LEU A 9 9.27 18.52 21.98
N ALA A 10 9.69 18.34 23.22
CA ALA A 10 10.88 18.98 23.79
C ALA A 10 12.19 18.17 23.65
N LEU A 11 12.17 17.01 22.99
CA LEU A 11 13.39 16.23 22.77
C LEU A 11 14.12 16.74 21.51
N GLU A 12 14.73 17.92 21.61
CA GLU A 12 15.87 18.34 20.78
C GLU A 12 17.12 17.46 21.06
N GLN A 13 16.92 16.15 21.27
CA GLN A 13 18.02 15.29 21.69
C GLN A 13 18.30 14.26 20.60
N GLU A 14 19.57 14.08 20.31
CA GLU A 14 20.16 13.06 19.45
C GLU A 14 19.85 11.61 19.93
N ASN A 15 19.11 11.45 21.01
CA ASN A 15 18.82 10.17 21.65
C ASN A 15 17.44 9.64 21.27
N ALA A 16 17.36 8.35 21.01
CA ALA A 16 16.10 7.66 20.84
C ALA A 16 15.32 7.60 22.16
N ALA A 17 13.98 7.53 22.07
CA ALA A 17 13.11 7.37 23.22
C ALA A 17 12.13 6.21 22.97
N ALA A 18 11.92 5.38 24.00
CA ALA A 18 10.93 4.32 24.01
C ALA A 18 9.70 4.75 24.82
N PHE A 19 8.52 4.44 24.32
CA PHE A 19 7.24 4.75 24.93
C PHE A 19 6.46 3.45 25.17
N PRO A 20 6.14 3.08 26.41
CA PRO A 20 5.20 2.00 26.68
C PRO A 20 3.82 2.31 26.06
N ILE A 21 3.20 1.34 25.42
CA ILE A 21 1.85 1.49 24.86
C ILE A 21 0.84 1.09 25.94
N LEU A 22 0.12 2.09 26.45
CA LEU A 22 -0.91 1.90 27.48
C LEU A 22 -2.25 1.47 26.87
N ARG A 23 -2.57 1.99 25.71
CA ARG A 23 -3.81 1.68 25.00
C ARG A 23 -3.63 1.82 23.48
N ARG A 24 -4.33 1.00 22.72
CA ARG A 24 -4.44 1.07 21.26
C ARG A 24 -5.81 1.60 20.89
N PHE A 25 -5.84 2.59 20.01
CA PHE A 25 -7.11 3.12 19.53
C PHE A 25 -7.57 2.37 18.29
N SER A 26 -8.86 2.06 18.20
CA SER A 26 -9.46 1.56 16.97
C SER A 26 -9.45 2.66 15.92
N ARG A 27 -8.84 2.42 14.80
CA ARG A 27 -8.82 3.35 13.67
C ARG A 27 -9.44 2.71 12.43
N ASN A 28 -10.07 3.55 11.62
CA ASN A 28 -10.53 3.13 10.31
C ASN A 28 -9.32 2.76 9.44
N GLU A 29 -9.40 1.65 8.72
CA GLU A 29 -8.35 1.15 7.81
C GLU A 29 -7.98 2.12 6.67
N ARG A 30 -8.73 3.21 6.51
CA ARG A 30 -8.44 4.27 5.53
C ARG A 30 -7.40 5.28 6.02
N HIS A 31 -7.24 5.42 7.33
CA HIS A 31 -6.24 6.32 7.91
C HIS A 31 -4.84 5.71 7.77
N THR A 32 -3.86 6.57 7.58
CA THR A 32 -2.45 6.17 7.63
C THR A 32 -2.00 5.95 9.07
N ALA A 33 -1.02 5.06 9.24
CA ALA A 33 -0.40 4.81 10.53
C ALA A 33 0.15 6.10 11.16
N SER A 34 -0.01 6.25 12.45
CA SER A 34 0.41 7.43 13.19
C SER A 34 0.71 7.06 14.65
N TRP A 35 1.56 7.83 15.31
CA TRP A 35 1.76 7.70 16.75
C TRP A 35 0.45 7.86 17.54
N GLN A 36 -0.52 8.61 17.00
CA GLN A 36 -1.86 8.80 17.57
C GLN A 36 -2.71 7.53 17.59
N ASP A 37 -2.24 6.44 17.00
CA ASP A 37 -2.88 5.13 17.11
C ASP A 37 -2.76 4.54 18.51
N PHE A 38 -1.94 5.17 19.36
CA PHE A 38 -1.60 4.71 20.69
C PHE A 38 -1.80 5.81 21.74
N GLN A 39 -2.22 5.40 22.93
CA GLN A 39 -1.99 6.16 24.16
C GLN A 39 -0.64 5.71 24.71
N LEU A 40 0.30 6.63 24.76
CA LEU A 40 1.68 6.37 25.17
C LEU A 40 1.87 6.67 26.65
N GLY A 41 2.74 5.89 27.31
CA GLY A 41 3.25 6.16 28.64
C GLY A 41 4.35 7.21 28.63
N ARG A 42 5.02 7.37 29.78
CA ARG A 42 6.17 8.29 29.87
C ARG A 42 7.32 7.79 29.03
N PRO A 43 8.04 8.68 28.33
CA PRO A 43 9.22 8.31 27.57
C PRO A 43 10.35 7.84 28.50
N GLU A 44 11.04 6.83 28.03
CA GLU A 44 12.26 6.31 28.63
C GLU A 44 13.40 6.56 27.64
N ALA A 45 14.54 7.09 28.11
CA ALA A 45 15.72 7.21 27.27
C ALA A 45 16.21 5.82 26.87
N GLU A 46 16.53 5.61 25.60
CA GLU A 46 16.92 4.30 25.09
C GLU A 46 18.12 4.35 24.17
N ASP A 47 19.01 3.40 24.33
CA ASP A 47 20.02 3.06 23.34
C ASP A 47 19.38 2.16 22.25
N PHE A 48 18.74 2.79 21.26
CA PHE A 48 18.07 2.08 20.17
C PHE A 48 19.06 1.25 19.34
N ILE A 49 20.31 1.70 19.19
CA ILE A 49 21.33 0.96 18.44
C ILE A 49 21.59 -0.38 19.12
N ARG A 50 21.76 -0.37 20.43
CA ARG A 50 21.91 -1.61 21.21
C ARG A 50 20.66 -2.47 21.13
N ARG A 51 19.47 -1.89 21.33
CA ARG A 51 18.20 -2.62 21.26
C ARG A 51 17.98 -3.29 19.90
N TRP A 52 18.33 -2.59 18.82
CA TRP A 52 18.30 -3.15 17.47
C TRP A 52 19.27 -4.31 17.27
N ARG A 53 20.50 -4.19 17.77
CA ARG A 53 21.52 -5.25 17.68
C ARG A 53 21.14 -6.51 18.46
N ASP A 54 20.50 -6.32 19.62
CA ASP A 54 20.08 -7.42 20.49
C ASP A 54 18.96 -8.25 19.83
N ASP A 55 17.94 -7.62 19.25
CA ASP A 55 16.83 -8.31 18.59
C ASP A 55 16.13 -7.45 17.53
N PRO A 56 16.64 -7.41 16.30
CA PRO A 56 16.05 -6.63 15.23
C PRO A 56 14.68 -7.18 14.78
N HIS A 57 14.37 -8.45 15.06
CA HIS A 57 13.15 -9.11 14.57
C HIS A 57 11.88 -8.66 15.31
N THR A 58 12.01 -8.05 16.47
CA THR A 58 10.88 -7.48 17.20
C THR A 58 10.58 -6.03 16.84
N LEU A 59 11.45 -5.38 16.07
CA LEU A 59 11.37 -3.96 15.74
C LEU A 59 11.05 -3.74 14.27
N THR A 60 9.96 -3.04 13.97
CA THR A 60 9.58 -2.73 12.58
C THR A 60 9.25 -1.25 12.40
N PRO A 61 9.69 -0.60 11.29
CA PRO A 61 9.33 0.78 10.97
C PRO A 61 7.80 0.91 10.85
N TYR A 62 7.23 1.91 11.51
CA TYR A 62 5.78 2.09 11.60
C TYR A 62 5.29 3.34 10.88
N CYS A 63 5.79 4.50 11.29
CA CYS A 63 5.41 5.77 10.69
C CYS A 63 6.49 6.84 10.90
N LEU A 64 6.39 7.91 10.10
CA LEU A 64 7.24 9.08 10.22
C LEU A 64 6.57 10.13 11.12
N ASP A 65 7.25 10.61 12.12
CA ASP A 65 6.88 11.82 12.82
C ASP A 65 7.64 13.03 12.26
N ARG A 66 6.92 13.87 11.54
CA ARG A 66 7.50 15.05 10.88
C ARG A 66 7.91 16.14 11.88
N ARG A 67 7.25 16.23 13.02
CA ARG A 67 7.51 17.29 14.00
C ARG A 67 8.84 17.05 14.69
N SER A 68 9.06 15.83 15.15
CA SER A 68 10.32 15.42 15.79
C SER A 68 11.40 15.00 14.80
N ARG A 69 11.11 14.96 13.49
CA ARG A 69 12.00 14.44 12.44
C ARG A 69 12.52 13.03 12.78
N SER A 70 11.63 12.18 13.28
CA SER A 70 11.96 10.83 13.73
C SER A 70 11.22 9.77 12.91
N LEU A 71 11.86 8.62 12.72
CA LEU A 71 11.19 7.41 12.28
C LEU A 71 10.73 6.64 13.53
N LEU A 72 9.45 6.30 13.57
CA LEU A 72 8.87 5.56 14.67
C LEU A 72 8.88 4.07 14.35
N PHE A 73 9.36 3.28 15.31
CA PHE A 73 9.36 1.82 15.23
C PHE A 73 8.39 1.25 16.25
N VAL A 74 7.68 0.21 15.85
CA VAL A 74 6.88 -0.61 16.75
C VAL A 74 7.72 -1.78 17.21
N GLU A 75 7.73 -2.03 18.52
CA GLU A 75 8.24 -3.25 19.13
C GLU A 75 7.09 -4.21 19.41
N THR A 76 7.30 -5.48 19.09
CA THR A 76 6.37 -6.60 19.36
C THR A 76 7.01 -7.62 20.28
N ALA A 77 6.21 -8.49 20.88
CA ALA A 77 6.74 -9.63 21.61
C ALA A 77 7.55 -10.55 20.66
N PRO A 78 8.60 -11.24 21.18
CA PRO A 78 9.34 -12.21 20.40
C PRO A 78 8.44 -13.30 19.82
N GLY A 79 8.73 -13.73 18.57
CA GLY A 79 7.98 -14.79 17.90
C GLY A 79 6.67 -14.37 17.24
N VAL A 80 6.30 -13.09 17.29
CA VAL A 80 5.13 -12.57 16.58
C VAL A 80 5.44 -12.45 15.09
N ASP A 81 4.72 -13.19 14.25
CA ASP A 81 4.76 -13.03 12.79
C ASP A 81 3.71 -12.03 12.31
N LEU A 82 4.11 -10.77 12.18
CA LEU A 82 3.23 -9.68 11.76
C LEU A 82 2.59 -9.89 10.37
N CYS A 83 3.21 -10.68 9.49
CA CYS A 83 2.70 -10.94 8.16
C CYS A 83 1.47 -11.86 8.16
N THR A 84 1.23 -12.60 9.25
CA THR A 84 0.11 -13.55 9.38
C THR A 84 -1.00 -13.08 10.32
N VAL A 85 -0.74 -12.10 11.19
CA VAL A 85 -1.70 -11.60 12.19
C VAL A 85 -2.90 -10.89 11.56
N HIS A 86 -2.69 -10.13 10.50
CA HIS A 86 -3.74 -9.34 9.86
C HIS A 86 -3.45 -9.18 8.36
N PRO A 87 -4.50 -9.12 7.49
CA PRO A 87 -4.31 -8.89 6.04
C PRO A 87 -3.53 -7.61 5.68
N PHE A 88 -3.50 -6.62 6.57
CA PHE A 88 -2.74 -5.38 6.42
C PHE A 88 -1.68 -5.26 7.50
N PHE A 89 -0.42 -5.11 7.07
CA PHE A 89 0.74 -5.12 7.95
C PHE A 89 0.70 -4.03 9.03
N TYR A 90 0.31 -2.80 8.68
CA TYR A 90 0.21 -1.71 9.67
C TYR A 90 -0.83 -1.99 10.77
N GLN A 91 -1.89 -2.75 10.47
CA GLN A 91 -2.86 -3.18 11.47
C GLN A 91 -2.28 -4.27 12.38
N ALA A 92 -1.53 -5.22 11.83
CA ALA A 92 -0.80 -6.20 12.61
C ALA A 92 0.17 -5.52 13.57
N GLN A 93 0.96 -4.56 13.07
CA GLN A 93 1.86 -3.75 13.90
C GLN A 93 1.09 -3.06 15.04
N ARG A 94 -0.01 -2.36 14.73
CA ARG A 94 -0.82 -1.68 15.74
C ARG A 94 -1.40 -2.65 16.79
N LEU A 95 -1.87 -3.82 16.38
CA LEU A 95 -2.48 -4.82 17.28
C LEU A 95 -1.44 -5.45 18.20
N CYS A 96 -0.24 -5.72 17.70
CA CYS A 96 0.81 -6.44 18.42
C CYS A 96 1.83 -5.53 19.11
N ALA A 97 1.79 -4.22 18.87
CA ALA A 97 2.73 -3.26 19.45
C ALA A 97 2.72 -3.29 20.98
N ILE A 98 3.87 -3.40 21.61
CA ILE A 98 4.05 -3.29 23.07
C ILE A 98 4.75 -1.99 23.47
N ARG A 99 5.65 -1.50 22.61
CA ARG A 99 6.34 -0.21 22.75
C ARG A 99 6.40 0.50 21.41
N LEU A 100 6.53 1.82 21.46
CA LEU A 100 6.82 2.69 20.32
C LEU A 100 8.18 3.36 20.57
N HIS A 101 9.09 3.23 19.60
CA HIS A 101 10.41 3.86 19.67
C HIS A 101 10.46 5.03 18.71
N SER A 102 10.82 6.21 19.20
CA SER A 102 11.07 7.39 18.37
C SER A 102 12.57 7.51 18.15
N VAL A 103 13.02 7.33 16.92
CA VAL A 103 14.43 7.34 16.55
C VAL A 103 14.71 8.53 15.64
N PRO A 104 15.59 9.46 16.04
CA PRO A 104 15.95 10.62 15.22
C PRO A 104 16.46 10.21 13.84
N MET A 105 16.06 10.96 12.80
CA MET A 105 16.40 10.62 11.41
C MET A 105 17.90 10.49 11.15
N PRO A 106 18.79 11.34 11.69
CA PRO A 106 20.22 11.16 11.52
C PRO A 106 20.72 9.78 12.03
N VAL A 107 20.19 9.32 13.15
CA VAL A 107 20.52 7.99 13.71
C VAL A 107 20.02 6.88 12.79
N VAL A 108 18.77 6.97 12.31
CA VAL A 108 18.20 6.03 11.36
C VAL A 108 19.05 5.92 10.10
N LEU A 109 19.42 7.06 9.51
CA LEU A 109 20.22 7.10 8.28
C LEU A 109 21.65 6.57 8.50
N ALA A 110 22.25 6.83 9.65
CA ALA A 110 23.56 6.29 10.00
C ALA A 110 23.51 4.76 10.14
N MET A 111 22.56 4.23 10.93
CA MET A 111 22.39 2.79 11.10
C MET A 111 22.07 2.05 9.79
N ALA A 112 21.28 2.66 8.91
CA ALA A 112 20.89 2.06 7.64
C ALA A 112 22.09 1.81 6.70
N ARG A 113 23.21 2.51 6.86
CA ARG A 113 24.44 2.30 6.07
C ARG A 113 25.09 0.94 6.37
N ASP A 114 24.89 0.42 7.58
CA ASP A 114 25.47 -0.82 8.04
C ASP A 114 24.55 -2.03 7.76
N LEU A 115 23.32 -1.78 7.28
CA LEU A 115 22.37 -2.84 6.94
C LEU A 115 22.65 -3.42 5.54
N PRO A 116 22.44 -4.75 5.34
CA PRO A 116 22.59 -5.38 4.02
C PRO A 116 21.68 -4.71 2.98
N ALA A 117 22.26 -4.22 1.88
CA ALA A 117 21.57 -3.50 0.83
C ALA A 117 21.13 -4.42 -0.34
N THR A 118 20.57 -5.59 -0.06
CA THR A 118 20.13 -6.59 -1.09
C THR A 118 18.77 -6.20 -1.69
N LEU A 119 18.72 -5.06 -2.40
CA LEU A 119 17.47 -4.54 -2.99
C LEU A 119 17.00 -5.32 -4.23
N GLU A 120 17.88 -6.09 -4.88
CA GLU A 120 17.55 -6.97 -6.02
C GLU A 120 16.56 -8.08 -5.66
N GLN A 121 16.46 -8.41 -4.37
CA GLN A 121 15.48 -9.36 -3.84
C GLN A 121 14.18 -8.70 -3.40
N LEU A 122 14.00 -7.40 -3.69
CA LEU A 122 12.81 -6.65 -3.35
C LEU A 122 11.85 -6.56 -4.54
N ILE A 123 10.58 -6.87 -4.30
CA ILE A 123 9.50 -6.78 -5.27
C ILE A 123 8.49 -5.74 -4.78
N LEU A 124 8.24 -4.71 -5.60
CA LEU A 124 7.23 -3.69 -5.33
C LEU A 124 5.97 -4.02 -6.12
N ILE A 125 4.86 -4.28 -5.40
CA ILE A 125 3.57 -4.58 -6.01
C ILE A 125 2.71 -3.33 -5.98
N HIS A 126 2.62 -2.65 -7.13
CA HIS A 126 1.72 -1.53 -7.36
C HIS A 126 0.36 -2.04 -7.85
N SER A 127 -0.71 -1.25 -7.66
CA SER A 127 -2.02 -1.71 -8.09
C SER A 127 -3.05 -0.60 -8.24
N THR A 128 -4.12 -0.88 -8.99
CA THR A 128 -5.32 -0.01 -9.01
C THR A 128 -6.04 0.04 -7.66
N GLY A 129 -5.73 -0.88 -6.75
CA GLY A 129 -6.56 -1.20 -5.59
C GLY A 129 -7.79 -2.02 -5.99
N ARG A 130 -8.30 -2.83 -5.10
CA ARG A 130 -9.47 -3.72 -5.32
C ARG A 130 -9.34 -4.67 -6.52
N CYS A 131 -8.11 -4.99 -6.89
CA CYS A 131 -7.77 -5.84 -8.03
C CYS A 131 -7.26 -7.23 -7.63
N GLY A 132 -7.43 -7.65 -6.36
CA GLY A 132 -6.97 -8.96 -5.89
C GLY A 132 -5.48 -9.01 -5.53
N SER A 133 -4.81 -7.87 -5.34
CA SER A 133 -3.38 -7.83 -4.98
C SER A 133 -3.07 -8.50 -3.63
N THR A 134 -4.04 -8.57 -2.70
CA THR A 134 -3.90 -9.34 -1.46
C THR A 134 -3.89 -10.85 -1.72
N LEU A 135 -4.69 -11.33 -2.69
CA LEU A 135 -4.61 -12.72 -3.14
C LEU A 135 -3.22 -13.01 -3.73
N LEU A 136 -2.71 -12.11 -4.57
CA LEU A 136 -1.37 -12.26 -5.14
C LEU A 136 -0.30 -12.39 -4.05
N THR A 137 -0.35 -11.57 -2.98
CA THR A 137 0.62 -11.68 -1.87
C THR A 137 0.53 -13.02 -1.17
N GLN A 138 -0.67 -13.56 -0.94
CA GLN A 138 -0.84 -14.89 -0.35
C GLN A 138 -0.29 -16.00 -1.26
N LEU A 139 -0.47 -15.87 -2.58
CA LEU A 139 0.08 -16.80 -3.55
C LEU A 139 1.60 -16.73 -3.63
N LEU A 140 2.18 -15.53 -3.60
CA LEU A 140 3.64 -15.35 -3.55
C LEU A 140 4.23 -15.91 -2.26
N GLN A 141 3.54 -15.82 -1.14
CA GLN A 141 3.99 -16.38 0.14
C GLN A 141 4.09 -17.91 0.13
N THR A 142 3.45 -18.58 -0.85
CA THR A 142 3.63 -20.03 -1.05
C THR A 142 4.95 -20.39 -1.73
N GLN A 143 5.71 -19.40 -2.20
CA GLN A 143 7.01 -19.54 -2.85
C GLN A 143 8.10 -19.53 -1.77
N GLY A 144 8.46 -20.67 -1.22
CA GLY A 144 9.62 -20.92 -0.34
C GLY A 144 10.08 -19.73 0.52
N ASP A 145 11.14 -19.07 0.10
CA ASP A 145 11.81 -18.00 0.85
C ASP A 145 11.20 -16.59 0.64
N MET A 146 9.93 -16.50 0.26
CA MET A 146 9.24 -15.23 0.02
C MET A 146 8.55 -14.70 1.28
N VAL A 147 8.91 -13.51 1.73
CA VAL A 147 8.15 -12.76 2.73
C VAL A 147 7.28 -11.72 2.04
N THR A 148 5.98 -11.70 2.34
CA THR A 148 5.07 -10.71 1.76
C THR A 148 4.56 -9.75 2.82
N VAL A 149 4.69 -8.45 2.56
CA VAL A 149 4.27 -7.36 3.44
C VAL A 149 3.16 -6.58 2.75
N SER A 150 1.95 -6.69 3.28
CA SER A 150 0.77 -6.07 2.68
C SER A 150 0.49 -4.70 3.29
N GLU A 151 0.59 -3.66 2.50
CA GLU A 151 0.29 -2.27 2.85
C GLU A 151 1.09 -1.76 4.06
N PRO A 152 2.43 -1.79 4.03
CA PRO A 152 3.23 -1.12 5.03
C PRO A 152 3.00 0.40 4.89
N ASP A 153 2.33 0.98 5.88
CA ASP A 153 1.66 2.28 5.73
C ASP A 153 2.61 3.47 5.73
N LEU A 154 3.83 3.25 6.20
CA LEU A 154 4.90 4.22 6.10
C LEU A 154 5.08 4.77 4.68
N TYR A 155 5.01 3.91 3.65
CA TYR A 155 5.12 4.37 2.25
C TYR A 155 3.92 5.22 1.83
N THR A 156 2.73 4.92 2.33
CA THR A 156 1.53 5.75 2.09
C THR A 156 1.70 7.14 2.70
N GLN A 157 2.29 7.22 3.87
CA GLN A 157 2.56 8.49 4.55
C GLN A 157 3.60 9.33 3.79
N LEU A 158 4.70 8.71 3.35
CA LEU A 158 5.78 9.39 2.64
C LEU A 158 5.33 9.99 1.30
N ILE A 159 4.46 9.32 0.55
CA ILE A 159 3.98 9.83 -0.74
C ILE A 159 3.08 11.07 -0.63
N HIS A 160 2.47 11.31 0.53
CA HIS A 160 1.65 12.50 0.77
C HIS A 160 2.48 13.73 1.15
N LEU A 161 3.78 13.59 1.30
CA LEU A 161 4.67 14.72 1.55
C LEU A 161 4.81 15.60 0.30
N PRO A 162 5.05 16.92 0.45
CA PRO A 162 5.25 17.82 -0.67
C PRO A 162 6.37 17.35 -1.60
N GLN A 163 6.23 17.61 -2.90
CA GLN A 163 7.20 17.15 -3.91
C GLN A 163 8.59 17.81 -3.75
N GLN A 164 8.65 18.97 -3.13
CA GLN A 164 9.91 19.66 -2.80
C GLN A 164 10.76 18.85 -1.82
N ASP A 165 10.13 18.03 -0.99
CA ASP A 165 10.78 17.14 -0.02
C ASP A 165 11.18 15.80 -0.66
N ALA A 166 10.84 15.56 -1.94
CA ALA A 166 10.98 14.24 -2.58
C ALA A 166 12.45 13.78 -2.68
N LEU A 167 13.39 14.69 -2.96
CA LEU A 167 14.83 14.38 -3.01
C LEU A 167 15.39 14.01 -1.62
N GLU A 168 14.83 14.58 -0.55
CA GLU A 168 15.18 14.25 0.83
C GLU A 168 14.53 12.93 1.29
N LEU A 169 13.46 12.48 0.61
CA LEU A 169 12.72 11.28 0.97
C LEU A 169 13.38 9.98 0.50
N ALA A 170 14.15 9.99 -0.58
CA ALA A 170 14.78 8.78 -1.10
C ALA A 170 15.68 8.07 -0.06
N PRO A 171 16.56 8.77 0.68
CA PRO A 171 17.33 8.14 1.77
C PRO A 171 16.45 7.57 2.88
N VAL A 172 15.36 8.27 3.23
CA VAL A 172 14.41 7.82 4.28
C VAL A 172 13.67 6.57 3.84
N ILE A 173 13.17 6.54 2.60
CA ILE A 173 12.50 5.38 2.01
C ILE A 173 13.46 4.17 1.99
N ARG A 174 14.69 4.40 1.54
CA ARG A 174 15.74 3.37 1.50
C ARG A 174 16.03 2.83 2.90
N ALA A 175 16.30 3.71 3.86
CA ALA A 175 16.58 3.33 5.24
C ALA A 175 15.43 2.51 5.85
N ALA A 176 14.19 3.01 5.75
CA ALA A 176 13.02 2.32 6.27
C ALA A 176 12.83 0.93 5.62
N THR A 177 13.11 0.82 4.31
CA THR A 177 13.03 -0.46 3.59
C THR A 177 14.10 -1.44 4.06
N LEU A 178 15.33 -0.97 4.28
CA LEU A 178 16.42 -1.81 4.79
C LEU A 178 16.12 -2.30 6.22
N PHE A 179 15.60 -1.44 7.09
CA PHE A 179 15.15 -1.85 8.42
C PHE A 179 14.02 -2.88 8.34
N LEU A 180 13.00 -2.64 7.52
CA LEU A 180 11.88 -3.57 7.36
C LEU A 180 12.37 -4.93 6.84
N ARG A 181 13.29 -4.92 5.88
CA ARG A 181 13.90 -6.13 5.35
C ARG A 181 14.71 -6.88 6.40
N ALA A 182 15.57 -6.19 7.14
CA ALA A 182 16.38 -6.79 8.20
C ALA A 182 15.53 -7.39 9.34
N SER A 183 14.36 -6.77 9.61
CA SER A 183 13.41 -7.30 10.61
C SER A 183 12.71 -8.57 10.16
N LEU A 184 12.29 -8.65 8.90
CA LEU A 184 11.32 -9.65 8.43
C LEU A 184 11.92 -10.71 7.50
N ALA A 185 12.83 -10.34 6.62
CA ALA A 185 13.36 -11.21 5.57
C ALA A 185 14.84 -11.49 5.80
N ARG A 186 15.14 -12.58 6.47
CA ARG A 186 16.53 -12.93 6.83
C ARG A 186 17.45 -13.01 5.61
N ASN A 187 17.14 -13.84 4.60
CA ASN A 187 17.99 -14.03 3.41
C ASN A 187 17.18 -14.22 2.11
N GLY A 188 15.86 -14.12 2.14
CA GLY A 188 14.98 -14.42 1.01
C GLY A 188 14.48 -13.18 0.27
N TYR A 189 13.55 -13.39 -0.64
CA TYR A 189 12.83 -12.33 -1.32
C TYR A 189 11.80 -11.64 -0.41
N MET A 190 11.60 -10.35 -0.62
CA MET A 190 10.53 -9.59 0.05
C MET A 190 9.63 -8.93 -0.99
N ALA A 191 8.32 -9.19 -0.93
CA ALA A 191 7.35 -8.50 -1.74
C ALA A 191 6.58 -7.47 -0.89
N LEU A 192 6.67 -6.21 -1.27
CA LEU A 192 5.95 -5.10 -0.66
C LEU A 192 4.71 -4.76 -1.50
N LYS A 193 3.54 -5.17 -1.05
CA LYS A 193 2.28 -4.79 -1.68
C LYS A 193 1.86 -3.42 -1.17
N MET A 194 1.93 -2.44 -2.06
CA MET A 194 1.61 -1.04 -1.75
C MET A 194 0.10 -0.78 -1.74
N ARG A 195 -0.36 0.23 -1.00
CA ARG A 195 -1.70 0.78 -1.22
C ARG A 195 -1.82 1.34 -2.64
N GLY A 196 -2.97 1.19 -3.27
CA GLY A 196 -3.16 1.66 -4.65
C GLY A 196 -2.83 3.14 -4.89
N VAL A 197 -2.88 3.99 -3.88
CA VAL A 197 -2.50 5.41 -3.97
C VAL A 197 -0.98 5.60 -4.16
N VAL A 198 -0.16 4.66 -3.72
CA VAL A 198 1.30 4.70 -3.85
C VAL A 198 1.74 4.55 -5.31
N THR A 199 0.90 4.00 -6.18
CA THR A 199 1.16 3.89 -7.63
C THR A 199 1.48 5.24 -8.27
N TYR A 200 0.90 6.35 -7.78
CA TYR A 200 1.21 7.69 -8.28
C TYR A 200 2.65 8.17 -8.01
N ARG A 201 3.39 7.45 -7.19
CA ARG A 201 4.78 7.73 -6.80
C ARG A 201 5.71 6.55 -7.07
N ALA A 202 5.31 5.64 -7.95
CA ALA A 202 6.12 4.46 -8.26
C ALA A 202 7.54 4.82 -8.73
N ALA A 203 7.69 5.87 -9.55
CA ALA A 203 9.00 6.34 -10.01
C ALA A 203 9.90 6.80 -8.85
N MET A 204 9.35 7.52 -7.87
CA MET A 204 10.09 7.93 -6.67
C MET A 204 10.56 6.71 -5.84
N LEU A 205 9.72 5.67 -5.75
CA LEU A 205 10.13 4.44 -5.07
C LEU A 205 11.24 3.70 -5.82
N ALA A 206 11.15 3.63 -7.14
CA ALA A 206 12.20 3.02 -7.96
C ALA A 206 13.54 3.76 -7.85
N GLU A 207 13.51 5.09 -7.79
CA GLU A 207 14.70 5.91 -7.56
C GLU A 207 15.30 5.67 -6.17
N ALA A 208 14.46 5.60 -5.14
CA ALA A 208 14.89 5.34 -3.77
C ALA A 208 15.43 3.92 -3.56
N LEU A 209 14.93 2.95 -4.33
CA LEU A 209 15.18 1.51 -4.19
C LEU A 209 15.74 0.91 -5.49
N PRO A 210 16.93 1.35 -5.94
CA PRO A 210 17.52 0.86 -7.18
C PRO A 210 17.78 -0.64 -7.09
N GLY A 211 17.44 -1.38 -8.15
CA GLY A 211 17.50 -2.85 -8.21
C GLY A 211 16.22 -3.55 -7.79
N ALA A 212 15.31 -2.87 -7.07
CA ALA A 212 14.00 -3.44 -6.77
C ALA A 212 13.16 -3.63 -8.05
N ARG A 213 12.47 -4.77 -8.14
CA ARG A 213 11.63 -5.10 -9.29
C ARG A 213 10.20 -4.65 -9.02
N SER A 214 9.61 -3.90 -9.95
CA SER A 214 8.24 -3.41 -9.83
C SER A 214 7.29 -4.20 -10.72
N ILE A 215 6.13 -4.56 -10.17
CA ILE A 215 5.00 -5.12 -10.93
C ILE A 215 3.75 -4.27 -10.72
N PHE A 216 2.84 -4.30 -11.68
CA PHE A 216 1.57 -3.60 -11.56
C PHE A 216 0.39 -4.56 -11.73
N MET A 217 -0.48 -4.63 -10.73
CA MET A 217 -1.68 -5.45 -10.78
C MET A 217 -2.95 -4.60 -10.95
N TYR A 218 -3.80 -5.01 -11.88
CA TYR A 218 -5.05 -4.34 -12.20
C TYR A 218 -6.18 -5.31 -12.46
N ARG A 219 -7.38 -4.80 -12.65
CA ARG A 219 -8.60 -5.56 -12.88
C ARG A 219 -9.54 -4.76 -13.77
N HIS A 220 -10.52 -5.42 -14.40
CA HIS A 220 -11.60 -4.80 -15.16
C HIS A 220 -12.20 -3.60 -14.42
N ALA A 221 -12.29 -2.45 -15.10
CA ALA A 221 -12.64 -1.18 -14.48
C ALA A 221 -13.97 -1.23 -13.71
N ALA A 222 -15.03 -1.81 -14.32
CA ALA A 222 -16.34 -1.87 -13.67
C ALA A 222 -16.32 -2.70 -12.37
N ASP A 223 -15.51 -3.76 -12.32
CA ASP A 223 -15.39 -4.59 -11.12
C ASP A 223 -14.63 -3.89 -10.01
N VAL A 224 -13.60 -3.11 -10.36
CA VAL A 224 -12.87 -2.26 -9.41
C VAL A 224 -13.80 -1.19 -8.83
N VAL A 225 -14.53 -0.48 -9.69
CA VAL A 225 -15.49 0.57 -9.29
C VAL A 225 -16.58 -0.03 -8.40
N ASN A 226 -17.18 -1.16 -8.79
CA ASN A 226 -18.17 -1.87 -7.99
C ASN A 226 -17.60 -2.25 -6.61
N SER A 227 -16.38 -2.78 -6.57
CA SER A 227 -15.72 -3.18 -5.34
C SER A 227 -15.41 -1.98 -4.43
N PHE A 228 -15.01 -0.83 -4.97
CA PHE A 228 -14.81 0.39 -4.18
C PHE A 228 -16.13 0.89 -3.60
N ILE A 229 -17.20 0.95 -4.38
CA ILE A 229 -18.50 1.41 -3.90
C ILE A 229 -19.01 0.50 -2.80
N THR A 230 -18.97 -0.82 -2.98
CA THR A 230 -19.50 -1.79 -1.99
C THR A 230 -18.71 -1.84 -0.70
N THR A 231 -17.42 -1.50 -0.72
CA THR A 231 -16.54 -1.58 0.47
C THR A 231 -16.29 -0.23 1.14
N MET A 232 -16.27 0.86 0.36
CA MET A 232 -15.91 2.19 0.87
C MET A 232 -17.08 3.12 1.07
N VAL A 233 -18.21 2.85 0.42
CA VAL A 233 -19.39 3.71 0.51
C VAL A 233 -20.47 2.98 1.29
N PRO A 234 -21.03 3.59 2.35
CA PRO A 234 -22.19 3.04 3.02
C PRO A 234 -23.34 2.81 2.04
N PRO A 235 -24.06 1.68 2.06
CA PRO A 235 -25.10 1.36 1.08
C PRO A 235 -26.20 2.42 0.99
N TRP A 236 -26.55 3.04 2.11
CA TRP A 236 -27.55 4.12 2.15
C TRP A 236 -27.07 5.38 1.43
N GLN A 237 -25.76 5.70 1.52
CA GLN A 237 -25.18 6.88 0.87
C GLN A 237 -25.22 6.74 -0.65
N PHE A 238 -24.90 5.57 -1.21
CA PHE A 238 -24.98 5.32 -2.64
C PHE A 238 -26.43 5.37 -3.17
N ARG A 239 -27.40 4.87 -2.37
CA ARG A 239 -28.82 4.98 -2.71
C ARG A 239 -29.31 6.43 -2.65
N LEU A 240 -28.89 7.18 -1.63
CA LEU A 240 -29.24 8.59 -1.48
C LEU A 240 -28.67 9.46 -2.60
N GLU A 241 -27.44 9.19 -3.02
CA GLU A 241 -26.83 9.85 -4.18
C GLU A 241 -27.73 9.76 -5.41
N ARG A 242 -28.25 8.59 -5.70
CA ARG A 242 -29.18 8.37 -6.82
C ARG A 242 -30.53 9.03 -6.60
N ALA A 243 -31.12 8.86 -5.44
CA ALA A 243 -32.45 9.42 -5.11
C ALA A 243 -32.48 10.95 -5.21
N LEU A 244 -31.39 11.63 -4.86
CA LEU A 244 -31.25 13.06 -4.91
C LEU A 244 -30.64 13.61 -6.23
N GLY A 245 -30.32 12.73 -7.20
CA GLY A 245 -29.66 13.15 -8.43
C GLY A 245 -28.23 13.68 -8.24
N ILE A 246 -27.61 13.41 -7.09
CA ILE A 246 -26.23 13.83 -6.76
C ILE A 246 -25.23 13.15 -7.70
N GLU A 247 -25.58 12.00 -8.28
CA GLU A 247 -24.77 11.35 -9.30
C GLU A 247 -24.50 12.23 -10.53
N ARG A 248 -25.20 13.35 -10.68
CA ARG A 248 -24.99 14.34 -11.76
C ARG A 248 -23.98 15.42 -11.37
N LEU A 249 -23.64 15.54 -10.08
CA LEU A 249 -22.69 16.54 -9.63
C LEU A 249 -21.26 16.16 -10.04
N PRO A 250 -20.43 17.16 -10.38
CA PRO A 250 -19.03 16.93 -10.72
C PRO A 250 -18.28 16.19 -9.60
N THR A 251 -17.52 15.17 -9.95
CA THR A 251 -16.77 14.33 -8.99
C THR A 251 -15.86 15.13 -8.06
N ARG A 252 -15.29 16.24 -8.56
CA ARG A 252 -14.43 17.12 -7.77
C ARG A 252 -15.11 17.69 -6.51
N TRP A 253 -16.43 17.75 -6.47
CA TRP A 253 -17.19 18.20 -5.30
C TRP A 253 -17.39 17.08 -4.26
N LEU A 254 -17.24 15.84 -4.69
CA LEU A 254 -17.38 14.65 -3.85
C LEU A 254 -16.04 14.19 -3.28
N MET A 255 -14.93 14.86 -3.64
CA MET A 255 -13.60 14.40 -3.30
C MET A 255 -13.20 14.72 -1.85
N PRO A 256 -12.78 13.70 -1.10
CA PRO A 256 -12.53 13.86 0.34
C PRO A 256 -11.20 14.57 0.69
N SER A 257 -10.26 14.74 -0.26
CA SER A 257 -8.99 15.40 0.05
C SER A 257 -8.28 16.01 -1.16
N GLN A 258 -7.72 17.20 -0.97
CA GLN A 258 -6.86 17.88 -1.96
C GLN A 258 -5.56 17.10 -2.26
N SER A 259 -5.11 16.25 -1.35
CA SER A 259 -3.91 15.42 -1.54
C SER A 259 -4.10 14.41 -2.66
N THR A 260 -5.28 13.80 -2.78
CA THR A 260 -5.59 12.86 -3.88
C THR A 260 -5.59 13.57 -5.23
N LEU A 261 -6.11 14.79 -5.31
CA LEU A 261 -6.08 15.62 -6.54
C LEU A 261 -4.67 15.98 -6.98
N ARG A 262 -3.78 16.30 -6.03
CA ARG A 262 -2.37 16.60 -6.33
C ARG A 262 -1.61 15.38 -6.84
N LEU A 263 -1.95 14.19 -6.35
CA LEU A 263 -1.31 12.93 -6.75
C LEU A 263 -1.83 12.41 -8.08
N ALA A 264 -3.08 12.72 -8.41
CA ALA A 264 -3.78 12.25 -9.60
C ALA A 264 -4.44 13.41 -10.36
N PRO A 265 -3.67 14.21 -11.10
CA PRO A 265 -4.19 15.38 -11.84
C PRO A 265 -5.38 15.07 -12.73
N LEU A 266 -5.41 13.88 -13.35
CA LEU A 266 -6.50 13.41 -14.19
C LEU A 266 -7.86 13.41 -13.49
N LEU A 267 -7.89 13.18 -12.17
CA LEU A 267 -9.12 13.27 -11.39
C LEU A 267 -9.71 14.68 -11.35
N ALA A 268 -8.90 15.71 -11.52
CA ALA A 268 -9.30 17.11 -11.57
C ALA A 268 -9.62 17.60 -12.98
N ASP A 269 -9.32 16.81 -14.02
CA ASP A 269 -9.53 17.18 -15.41
C ASP A 269 -11.02 17.27 -15.73
N ARG A 270 -11.45 18.48 -16.10
CA ARG A 270 -12.84 18.78 -16.42
C ARG A 270 -13.29 18.23 -17.75
N SER A 271 -12.37 17.90 -18.66
CA SER A 271 -12.68 17.37 -19.99
C SER A 271 -13.42 16.03 -19.90
N TYR A 272 -13.14 15.24 -18.87
CA TYR A 272 -13.81 13.95 -18.64
C TYR A 272 -15.26 14.07 -18.18
N GLN A 273 -15.71 15.23 -17.70
CA GLN A 273 -17.07 15.44 -17.19
C GLN A 273 -17.53 14.36 -16.20
N ALA A 274 -16.61 13.84 -15.41
CA ALA A 274 -16.89 12.79 -14.45
C ALA A 274 -17.84 13.29 -13.36
N THR A 275 -18.91 12.53 -13.09
CA THR A 275 -19.92 12.88 -12.10
C THR A 275 -20.20 11.72 -11.15
N GLY A 276 -20.62 12.03 -9.93
CA GLY A 276 -21.02 11.07 -8.92
C GLY A 276 -19.90 10.12 -8.48
N LEU A 277 -20.25 9.17 -7.62
CA LEU A 277 -19.30 8.18 -7.10
C LEU A 277 -18.77 7.23 -8.17
N VAL A 278 -19.61 6.83 -9.11
CA VAL A 278 -19.19 5.97 -10.25
C VAL A 278 -18.13 6.70 -11.07
N GLY A 279 -18.38 7.97 -11.43
CA GLY A 279 -17.39 8.79 -12.14
C GLY A 279 -16.09 8.95 -11.33
N PHE A 280 -16.20 9.23 -10.02
CA PHE A 280 -15.05 9.35 -9.14
C PHE A 280 -14.15 8.11 -9.14
N PHE A 281 -14.74 6.93 -8.90
CA PHE A 281 -13.94 5.70 -8.84
C PHE A 281 -13.44 5.26 -10.22
N THR A 282 -14.17 5.57 -11.30
CA THR A 282 -13.69 5.36 -12.68
C THR A 282 -12.43 6.18 -12.94
N MET A 283 -12.46 7.48 -12.62
CA MET A 283 -11.30 8.36 -12.79
C MET A 283 -10.14 7.96 -11.87
N ALA A 284 -10.42 7.48 -10.65
CA ALA A 284 -9.39 6.96 -9.75
C ALA A 284 -8.74 5.68 -10.28
N TRP A 285 -9.48 4.81 -10.96
CA TRP A 285 -8.93 3.65 -11.68
C TRP A 285 -8.08 4.11 -12.86
N LEU A 286 -8.63 4.96 -13.71
CA LEU A 286 -7.98 5.48 -14.92
C LEU A 286 -6.64 6.17 -14.59
N SER A 287 -6.63 7.04 -13.57
CA SER A 287 -5.42 7.74 -13.12
C SER A 287 -4.31 6.80 -12.66
N LYS A 288 -4.64 5.68 -12.02
CA LYS A 288 -3.63 4.70 -11.61
C LYS A 288 -3.12 3.87 -12.78
N MET A 289 -4.00 3.56 -13.74
CA MET A 289 -3.60 2.90 -14.98
C MET A 289 -2.66 3.81 -15.79
N GLU A 290 -2.95 5.11 -15.87
CA GLU A 290 -2.10 6.10 -16.53
C GLU A 290 -0.75 6.23 -15.82
N ALA A 291 -0.74 6.29 -14.49
CA ALA A 291 0.50 6.32 -13.71
C ALA A 291 1.36 5.06 -13.94
N ALA A 292 0.73 3.90 -14.08
CA ALA A 292 1.43 2.65 -14.38
C ALA A 292 2.01 2.65 -15.81
N LEU A 293 1.28 3.18 -16.79
CA LEU A 293 1.80 3.34 -18.16
C LEU A 293 2.99 4.30 -18.20
N ALA A 294 2.87 5.45 -17.52
CA ALA A 294 3.99 6.41 -17.43
C ALA A 294 5.20 5.78 -16.73
N PHE A 295 5.00 5.02 -15.66
CA PHE A 295 6.07 4.30 -15.00
C PHE A 295 6.71 3.24 -15.90
N GLN A 296 5.90 2.48 -16.66
CA GLN A 296 6.39 1.50 -17.64
C GLN A 296 7.30 2.14 -18.70
N GLU A 297 6.94 3.35 -19.16
CA GLU A 297 7.71 4.08 -20.18
C GLU A 297 8.98 4.71 -19.63
N GLN A 298 8.96 5.18 -18.39
CA GLN A 298 10.08 5.92 -17.79
C GLN A 298 11.12 5.01 -17.11
N VAL A 299 10.67 3.95 -16.46
CA VAL A 299 11.50 3.09 -15.60
C VAL A 299 11.45 1.64 -16.05
N GLY A 300 10.25 1.15 -16.38
CA GLY A 300 9.97 -0.23 -16.69
C GLY A 300 9.33 -1.00 -15.53
N LEU A 301 8.32 -1.81 -15.88
CA LEU A 301 7.75 -2.82 -15.00
C LEU A 301 8.31 -4.19 -15.39
N ALA A 302 8.64 -5.01 -14.40
CA ALA A 302 9.03 -6.39 -14.63
C ALA A 302 7.86 -7.20 -15.23
N ALA A 303 6.62 -6.86 -14.80
CA ALA A 303 5.40 -7.44 -15.36
C ALA A 303 4.18 -6.57 -15.07
N THR A 304 3.14 -6.69 -15.90
CA THR A 304 1.78 -6.27 -15.59
C THR A 304 0.88 -7.49 -15.45
N LEU A 305 -0.02 -7.49 -14.48
CA LEU A 305 -0.84 -8.65 -14.13
C LEU A 305 -2.30 -8.28 -14.04
N ARG A 306 -3.14 -8.92 -14.87
CA ARG A 306 -4.61 -8.84 -14.73
C ARG A 306 -5.12 -9.83 -13.70
N TYR A 307 -6.05 -9.38 -12.86
CA TYR A 307 -6.75 -10.25 -11.92
C TYR A 307 -7.46 -11.42 -12.60
N GLU A 308 -8.06 -11.17 -13.76
CA GLU A 308 -8.79 -12.15 -14.55
C GLU A 308 -7.87 -13.27 -15.05
N ALA A 309 -6.63 -12.94 -15.48
CA ALA A 309 -5.63 -13.92 -15.86
C ALA A 309 -5.21 -14.80 -14.65
N LEU A 310 -4.93 -14.16 -13.51
CA LEU A 310 -4.60 -14.87 -12.27
C LEU A 310 -5.74 -15.79 -11.81
N ARG A 311 -7.00 -15.42 -12.01
CA ARG A 311 -8.14 -16.26 -11.63
C ARG A 311 -8.41 -17.41 -12.59
N ARG A 312 -8.09 -17.21 -13.87
CA ARG A 312 -8.29 -18.23 -14.92
C ARG A 312 -7.25 -19.34 -14.84
N ASP A 313 -6.00 -18.96 -14.67
CA ASP A 313 -4.83 -19.84 -14.62
C ASP A 313 -3.86 -19.37 -13.53
N PRO A 314 -4.14 -19.67 -12.25
CA PRO A 314 -3.28 -19.23 -11.15
C PRO A 314 -1.86 -19.78 -11.22
N GLY A 315 -1.72 -21.08 -11.53
CA GLY A 315 -0.43 -21.76 -11.60
C GLY A 315 0.45 -21.18 -12.70
N GLY A 316 0.00 -21.24 -13.95
CA GLY A 316 0.76 -20.74 -15.10
C GLY A 316 1.01 -19.22 -15.01
N THR A 317 0.10 -18.46 -14.42
CA THR A 317 0.33 -17.02 -14.19
C THR A 317 1.45 -16.76 -13.20
N LEU A 318 1.53 -17.54 -12.11
CA LEU A 318 2.60 -17.43 -11.12
C LEU A 318 3.94 -17.91 -11.67
N GLU A 319 3.98 -18.94 -12.50
CA GLU A 319 5.19 -19.41 -13.19
C GLU A 319 5.75 -18.31 -14.11
N ARG A 320 4.89 -17.69 -14.94
CA ARG A 320 5.28 -16.57 -15.79
C ARG A 320 5.78 -15.37 -14.97
N LEU A 321 5.09 -15.09 -13.85
CA LEU A 321 5.50 -14.02 -12.93
C LEU A 321 6.84 -14.34 -12.28
N ALA A 322 7.06 -15.57 -11.81
CA ALA A 322 8.32 -16.00 -11.22
C ALA A 322 9.46 -15.86 -12.24
N THR A 323 9.25 -16.29 -13.49
CA THR A 323 10.20 -16.10 -14.58
C THR A 323 10.52 -14.63 -14.83
N ALA A 324 9.50 -13.77 -14.94
CA ALA A 324 9.68 -12.33 -15.16
C ALA A 324 10.42 -11.64 -13.99
N LEU A 325 10.23 -12.16 -12.78
CA LEU A 325 10.90 -11.68 -11.57
C LEU A 325 12.24 -12.41 -11.31
N GLY A 326 12.64 -13.38 -12.14
CA GLY A 326 13.85 -14.18 -11.92
C GLY A 326 13.86 -14.85 -10.54
N LEU A 327 12.70 -15.32 -10.08
CA LEU A 327 12.59 -16.06 -8.82
C LEU A 327 13.00 -17.50 -9.05
N ALA A 328 13.84 -18.02 -8.17
CA ALA A 328 14.14 -19.45 -8.11
C ALA A 328 13.16 -20.11 -7.14
N GLY A 329 12.50 -21.15 -7.55
CA GLY A 329 11.63 -21.94 -6.67
C GLY A 329 10.47 -22.60 -7.42
N ASP A 330 10.08 -23.77 -6.97
CA ASP A 330 8.94 -24.50 -7.51
C ASP A 330 7.65 -24.08 -6.80
N LEU A 331 6.60 -23.86 -7.58
CA LEU A 331 5.24 -23.70 -7.08
C LEU A 331 4.80 -24.98 -6.36
N GLN A 332 4.31 -24.83 -5.14
CA GLN A 332 3.71 -25.94 -4.40
C GLN A 332 2.19 -25.99 -4.67
N PRO A 333 1.68 -26.94 -5.47
CA PRO A 333 0.27 -26.97 -5.89
C PRO A 333 -0.72 -27.00 -4.70
N ALA A 334 -0.41 -27.76 -3.65
CA ALA A 334 -1.29 -27.86 -2.48
C ALA A 334 -1.37 -26.52 -1.70
N ALA A 335 -0.29 -25.77 -1.61
CA ALA A 335 -0.29 -24.44 -0.98
C ALA A 335 -1.07 -23.42 -1.82
N LEU A 336 -0.98 -23.54 -3.16
CA LEU A 336 -1.73 -22.72 -4.10
C LEU A 336 -3.25 -22.92 -3.95
N GLU A 337 -3.74 -24.16 -3.93
CA GLU A 337 -5.16 -24.48 -3.72
C GLU A 337 -5.66 -23.95 -2.39
N LYS A 338 -4.90 -24.12 -1.32
CA LYS A 338 -5.23 -23.61 0.01
C LYS A 338 -5.35 -22.08 0.04
N ALA A 339 -4.46 -21.37 -0.67
CA ALA A 339 -4.51 -19.92 -0.75
C ALA A 339 -5.70 -19.42 -1.58
N LEU A 340 -6.06 -20.11 -2.66
CA LEU A 340 -7.21 -19.80 -3.51
C LEU A 340 -8.56 -20.03 -2.83
N GLY A 341 -8.64 -20.99 -1.90
CA GLY A 341 -9.85 -21.33 -1.14
C GLY A 341 -10.20 -20.35 -0.01
N LYS A 342 -9.30 -19.38 0.31
CA LYS A 342 -9.52 -18.41 1.38
C LYS A 342 -9.90 -17.02 0.83
N ASP A 343 -10.79 -16.31 1.54
CA ASP A 343 -10.93 -14.87 1.31
C ASP A 343 -9.66 -14.16 1.81
N ALA A 344 -8.89 -13.64 0.87
CA ALA A 344 -7.61 -12.98 1.14
C ALA A 344 -7.72 -11.76 2.09
N GLN A 345 -8.92 -11.23 2.29
CA GLN A 345 -9.20 -10.08 3.16
C GLN A 345 -10.11 -10.43 4.33
N GLN A 346 -10.28 -11.74 4.62
CA GLN A 346 -11.05 -12.19 5.77
C GLN A 346 -10.54 -11.56 7.06
N GLY A 347 -11.45 -11.07 7.90
CA GLY A 347 -11.12 -10.40 9.16
C GLY A 347 -10.85 -8.89 9.03
N SER A 348 -10.87 -8.32 7.83
CA SER A 348 -10.79 -6.88 7.61
C SER A 348 -12.13 -6.26 7.25
N SER A 349 -12.30 -4.94 7.46
CA SER A 349 -13.47 -4.19 6.98
C SER A 349 -13.55 -4.13 5.44
N MET A 350 -12.47 -4.51 4.76
CA MET A 350 -12.32 -4.53 3.33
C MET A 350 -12.62 -5.90 2.70
N ALA A 351 -13.10 -6.86 3.47
CA ALA A 351 -13.50 -8.18 2.97
C ALA A 351 -14.46 -8.07 1.78
N SER A 352 -14.27 -8.93 0.79
CA SER A 352 -15.01 -8.85 -0.48
C SER A 352 -16.50 -9.10 -0.24
N ARG A 353 -17.33 -8.17 -0.69
CA ARG A 353 -18.77 -8.36 -0.81
C ARG A 353 -19.08 -8.69 -2.26
N GLN A 354 -19.54 -9.90 -2.52
CA GLN A 354 -19.93 -10.35 -3.88
C GLN A 354 -21.29 -9.79 -4.29
N VAL A 355 -21.47 -8.48 -4.12
CA VAL A 355 -22.72 -7.80 -4.49
C VAL A 355 -22.42 -6.86 -5.64
N ARG A 356 -23.17 -6.99 -6.74
CA ARG A 356 -23.12 -6.03 -7.83
C ARG A 356 -24.14 -4.91 -7.57
N VAL A 357 -23.63 -3.69 -7.45
CA VAL A 357 -24.47 -2.49 -7.24
C VAL A 357 -24.51 -1.58 -8.46
N LEU A 358 -23.59 -1.76 -9.42
CA LEU A 358 -23.61 -1.05 -10.70
C LEU A 358 -24.66 -1.66 -11.61
N ASP A 359 -25.51 -0.82 -12.17
CA ASP A 359 -26.45 -1.18 -13.21
C ASP A 359 -25.94 -0.86 -14.63
N GLN A 360 -26.72 -1.15 -15.65
CA GLN A 360 -26.36 -0.89 -17.04
C GLN A 360 -26.15 0.60 -17.36
N HIS A 361 -26.82 1.50 -16.60
CA HIS A 361 -26.64 2.94 -16.77
C HIS A 361 -25.25 3.37 -16.28
N ASP A 362 -24.84 2.87 -15.12
CA ASP A 362 -23.51 3.11 -14.54
C ASP A 362 -22.41 2.59 -15.45
N GLU A 363 -22.56 1.39 -15.99
CA GLU A 363 -21.58 0.82 -16.91
C GLU A 363 -21.47 1.63 -18.22
N ARG A 364 -22.57 2.14 -18.74
CA ARG A 364 -22.52 3.04 -19.89
C ARG A 364 -21.83 4.35 -19.58
N ARG A 365 -22.02 4.91 -18.38
CA ARG A 365 -21.32 6.12 -17.93
C ARG A 365 -19.82 5.87 -17.80
N LEU A 366 -19.44 4.76 -17.17
CA LEU A 366 -18.05 4.34 -17.04
C LEU A 366 -17.39 4.21 -18.42
N ARG A 367 -18.01 3.48 -19.35
CA ARG A 367 -17.49 3.32 -20.73
C ARG A 367 -17.33 4.64 -21.46
N ARG A 368 -18.30 5.57 -21.33
CA ARG A 368 -18.19 6.91 -21.92
C ARG A 368 -17.01 7.69 -21.36
N LEU A 369 -16.76 7.63 -20.06
CA LEU A 369 -15.60 8.29 -19.45
C LEU A 369 -14.29 7.72 -19.97
N LEU A 370 -14.17 6.39 -20.05
CA LEU A 370 -12.97 5.75 -20.57
C LEU A 370 -12.72 6.07 -22.04
N ALA A 371 -13.77 6.15 -22.86
CA ALA A 371 -13.68 6.42 -24.30
C ALA A 371 -12.95 7.73 -24.65
N HIS A 372 -12.84 8.68 -23.70
CA HIS A 372 -12.07 9.92 -23.89
C HIS A 372 -10.55 9.70 -23.77
N HIS A 373 -10.11 8.60 -23.18
CA HIS A 373 -8.68 8.36 -23.00
C HIS A 373 -8.07 7.67 -24.24
N PRO A 374 -6.94 8.15 -24.77
CA PRO A 374 -6.40 7.65 -26.04
C PRO A 374 -5.96 6.17 -25.99
N ARG A 375 -5.54 5.67 -24.85
CA ARG A 375 -5.01 4.30 -24.70
C ARG A 375 -5.82 3.42 -23.75
N LEU A 376 -6.46 3.99 -22.74
CA LEU A 376 -7.21 3.29 -21.69
C LEU A 376 -8.72 3.44 -21.91
N ASN A 377 -9.17 3.28 -23.15
CA ASN A 377 -10.53 3.60 -23.60
C ASN A 377 -11.53 2.45 -23.42
N GLN A 378 -11.10 1.32 -22.87
CA GLN A 378 -11.95 0.15 -22.62
C GLN A 378 -11.81 -0.28 -21.14
N PRO A 379 -12.86 -0.84 -20.52
CA PRO A 379 -12.81 -1.28 -19.14
C PRO A 379 -11.95 -2.54 -18.92
N ASP A 380 -11.65 -3.28 -19.98
CA ASP A 380 -10.91 -4.55 -20.02
C ASP A 380 -9.56 -4.41 -20.74
N VAL A 381 -9.03 -3.20 -20.87
CA VAL A 381 -7.75 -2.94 -21.52
C VAL A 381 -6.63 -3.83 -21.00
N VAL A 382 -5.78 -4.29 -21.91
CA VAL A 382 -4.55 -5.04 -21.61
C VAL A 382 -3.36 -4.08 -21.67
N LEU A 383 -2.60 -4.03 -20.57
CA LEU A 383 -1.39 -3.20 -20.51
C LEU A 383 -0.19 -3.92 -21.15
N PRO A 384 0.80 -3.18 -21.68
CA PRO A 384 2.06 -3.73 -22.12
C PRO A 384 2.77 -4.52 -21.00
N GLY A 385 3.51 -5.59 -21.37
CA GLY A 385 4.17 -6.46 -20.39
C GLY A 385 3.22 -7.39 -19.62
N GLY A 386 2.01 -7.61 -20.18
CA GLY A 386 1.01 -8.49 -19.59
C GLY A 386 1.44 -9.95 -19.55
N LEU A 387 1.19 -10.62 -18.43
CA LEU A 387 1.41 -12.04 -18.22
C LEU A 387 0.21 -12.89 -18.68
N GLU A 388 -0.48 -12.45 -19.71
CA GLU A 388 -1.58 -13.22 -20.30
C GLU A 388 -1.05 -14.40 -21.12
N PRO A 389 -1.79 -15.53 -21.15
CA PRO A 389 -1.40 -16.68 -21.96
C PRO A 389 -1.42 -16.38 -23.45
#